data_b70aefd8c8fc5c95c83e3d395a91a714
#
_entry.id   b70aefd8c8fc5c95c83e3d395a91a714
#
_cell.length_a   1.000
_cell.length_b   1.000
_cell.length_c   1.000
_cell.angle_alpha   90.00
_cell.angle_beta   90.00
_cell.angle_gamma   90.00
#
_symmetry.space_group_name_H-M   'P 1'
#
loop_
_entity.id
_entity.type
_entity.pdbx_description
1 polymer ?
#
loop_
_entity_poly.entity_id
_entity_poly.type
_entity_poly.pdbx_seq_one_letter_code
_entity_poly.pdbx_strand_id
1 'polypeptide(L)'
;MLKQKELIANVKNLTESDERITACMMYGSFTKGEGDQYSDIEFYIFLKDSITSNFDSSNWLFDVAPYLMLYKNEYGTEVVIFDNLIRGEFHFLSEIDMNIIPSFKDSGYIPDTKAMLIYDETGQLENYLSEISGARPNRLTEENANFLLCNFSNLWLMGINVLKRGEYARSLELL
;
A
#
# COMPACT_ATOMS: atom_id res chain seq x y z
N MET A 1 -12.86 14.21 12.46
CA MET A 1 -12.36 13.68 11.15
C MET A 1 -11.23 12.73 11.45
N LEU A 2 -11.08 11.61 10.72
CA LEU A 2 -9.94 10.71 10.91
C LEU A 2 -8.65 11.43 10.48
N LYS A 3 -7.59 11.33 11.27
CA LYS A 3 -6.28 11.93 10.96
C LYS A 3 -5.68 11.40 9.66
N GLN A 4 -5.96 10.13 9.31
CA GLN A 4 -5.59 9.56 8.02
C GLN A 4 -6.18 10.36 6.85
N LYS A 5 -7.42 10.84 6.95
CA LYS A 5 -8.04 11.66 5.90
C LYS A 5 -7.36 13.01 5.72
N GLU A 6 -6.78 13.57 6.78
CA GLU A 6 -5.96 14.79 6.71
C GLU A 6 -4.65 14.51 5.98
N LEU A 7 -3.97 13.42 6.31
CA LEU A 7 -2.75 13.00 5.61
C LEU A 7 -3.02 12.71 4.12
N ILE A 8 -4.11 12.00 3.82
CA ILE A 8 -4.52 11.72 2.43
C ILE A 8 -4.77 13.02 1.66
N ALA A 9 -5.43 13.99 2.29
CA ALA A 9 -5.66 15.30 1.67
C ALA A 9 -4.35 16.07 1.43
N ASN A 10 -3.40 15.99 2.37
CA ASN A 10 -2.08 16.62 2.23
C ASN A 10 -1.28 15.97 1.08
N VAL A 11 -1.27 14.62 1.00
CA VAL A 11 -0.65 13.91 -0.12
C VAL A 11 -1.25 14.36 -1.44
N LYS A 12 -2.58 14.43 -1.54
CA LYS A 12 -3.27 14.89 -2.74
C LYS A 12 -2.84 16.30 -3.13
N ASN A 13 -2.89 17.26 -2.20
CA ASN A 13 -2.53 18.66 -2.48
C ASN A 13 -1.07 18.80 -2.93
N LEU A 14 -0.14 18.10 -2.27
CA LEU A 14 1.27 18.11 -2.66
C LEU A 14 1.47 17.51 -4.04
N THR A 15 0.83 16.36 -4.32
CA THR A 15 0.92 15.70 -5.62
C THR A 15 0.41 16.60 -6.75
N GLU A 16 -0.72 17.29 -6.54
CA GLU A 16 -1.31 18.19 -7.55
C GLU A 16 -0.47 19.46 -7.79
N SER A 17 0.35 19.86 -6.81
CA SER A 17 1.18 21.07 -6.90
C SER A 17 2.64 20.82 -7.28
N ASP A 18 3.09 19.57 -7.28
CA ASP A 18 4.49 19.22 -7.55
C ASP A 18 4.68 18.81 -9.02
N GLU A 19 5.22 19.72 -9.83
CA GLU A 19 5.48 19.49 -11.26
C GLU A 19 6.40 18.28 -11.57
N ARG A 20 7.02 17.70 -10.56
CA ARG A 20 7.88 16.51 -10.70
C ARG A 20 7.05 15.21 -10.72
N ILE A 21 5.79 15.27 -10.30
CA ILE A 21 4.89 14.12 -10.19
C ILE A 21 3.95 14.09 -11.39
N THR A 22 3.88 12.96 -12.06
CA THR A 22 3.00 12.75 -13.23
C THR A 22 1.71 12.03 -12.88
N ALA A 23 1.74 11.18 -11.84
CA ALA A 23 0.55 10.49 -11.37
C ALA A 23 0.68 10.03 -9.91
N CYS A 24 -0.46 9.82 -9.26
CA CYS A 24 -0.53 9.28 -7.90
C CYS A 24 -1.78 8.43 -7.74
N MET A 25 -1.62 7.27 -7.12
CA MET A 25 -2.74 6.44 -6.67
C MET A 25 -2.60 6.07 -5.21
N MET A 26 -3.74 5.90 -4.56
CA MET A 26 -3.87 5.31 -3.23
C MET A 26 -4.35 3.85 -3.37
N TYR A 27 -3.96 2.99 -2.44
CA TYR A 27 -4.48 1.63 -2.34
C TYR A 27 -4.83 1.29 -0.88
N GLY A 28 -5.15 0.04 -0.58
CA GLY A 28 -5.46 -0.39 0.79
C GLY A 28 -6.90 -0.13 1.25
N SER A 29 -7.11 -0.06 2.56
CA SER A 29 -8.42 -0.06 3.19
C SER A 29 -9.28 1.16 2.84
N PHE A 30 -8.69 2.33 2.71
CA PHE A 30 -9.45 3.56 2.40
C PHE A 30 -10.09 3.52 1.01
N THR A 31 -9.47 2.85 0.03
CA THR A 31 -10.04 2.70 -1.33
C THR A 31 -11.22 1.74 -1.37
N LYS A 32 -11.35 0.87 -0.36
CA LYS A 32 -12.43 -0.11 -0.24
C LYS A 32 -13.57 0.37 0.65
N GLY A 33 -13.46 1.57 1.24
CA GLY A 33 -14.41 2.07 2.23
C GLY A 33 -14.30 1.40 3.61
N GLU A 34 -13.22 0.68 3.87
CA GLU A 34 -12.93 -0.05 5.11
C GLU A 34 -11.95 0.70 6.02
N GLY A 35 -11.46 1.87 5.58
CA GLY A 35 -10.49 2.67 6.32
C GLY A 35 -11.03 3.22 7.65
N ASP A 36 -10.29 3.01 8.73
CA ASP A 36 -10.61 3.42 10.09
C ASP A 36 -9.44 4.09 10.82
N GLN A 37 -9.56 4.30 12.12
CA GLN A 37 -8.54 4.93 12.97
C GLN A 37 -7.26 4.09 13.16
N TYR A 38 -7.29 2.81 12.80
CA TYR A 38 -6.16 1.88 12.91
C TYR A 38 -5.51 1.59 11.56
N SER A 39 -6.13 2.08 10.47
CA SER A 39 -5.61 1.90 9.13
C SER A 39 -4.38 2.76 8.88
N ASP A 40 -3.44 2.23 8.13
CA ASP A 40 -2.35 2.97 7.49
C ASP A 40 -2.84 3.69 6.22
N ILE A 41 -1.92 4.42 5.58
CA ILE A 41 -2.14 5.05 4.27
C ILE A 41 -1.07 4.56 3.30
N GLU A 42 -1.46 4.29 2.05
CA GLU A 42 -0.61 3.58 1.11
C GLU A 42 -0.72 4.19 -0.29
N PHE A 43 0.44 4.57 -0.88
CA PHE A 43 0.47 5.30 -2.14
C PHE A 43 1.53 4.79 -3.11
N TYR A 44 1.20 4.85 -4.41
CA TYR A 44 2.15 4.86 -5.50
C TYR A 44 2.22 6.28 -6.09
N ILE A 45 3.41 6.84 -6.16
CA ILE A 45 3.69 8.17 -6.69
C ILE A 45 4.64 8.00 -7.87
N PHE A 46 4.21 8.43 -9.03
CA PHE A 46 4.97 8.32 -10.27
C PHE A 46 5.61 9.66 -10.60
N LEU A 47 6.92 9.63 -10.72
CA LEU A 47 7.78 10.78 -10.97
C LEU A 47 8.18 10.85 -12.43
N LYS A 48 8.41 12.03 -12.95
CA LYS A 48 9.07 12.22 -14.24
C LYS A 48 10.39 11.43 -14.24
N ASP A 49 10.64 10.65 -15.27
CA ASP A 49 11.80 9.76 -15.35
C ASP A 49 13.12 10.49 -15.11
N SER A 50 13.25 11.69 -15.67
CA SER A 50 14.47 12.51 -15.59
C SER A 50 14.89 12.90 -14.17
N ILE A 51 13.97 12.82 -13.18
CA ILE A 51 14.25 13.27 -11.81
C ILE A 51 14.16 12.16 -10.77
N THR A 52 13.68 10.97 -11.14
CA THR A 52 13.42 9.85 -10.22
C THR A 52 14.64 9.50 -9.37
N SER A 53 15.85 9.46 -9.96
CA SER A 53 17.09 9.14 -9.26
C SER A 53 17.54 10.19 -8.24
N ASN A 54 17.06 11.42 -8.36
CA ASN A 54 17.47 12.56 -7.51
C ASN A 54 16.31 13.10 -6.66
N PHE A 55 15.18 12.39 -6.62
CA PHE A 55 14.03 12.83 -5.84
C PHE A 55 14.28 12.63 -4.34
N ASP A 56 14.14 13.70 -3.57
CA ASP A 56 14.25 13.66 -2.12
C ASP A 56 12.89 13.33 -1.50
N SER A 57 12.63 12.03 -1.35
CA SER A 57 11.40 11.52 -0.74
C SER A 57 11.27 11.92 0.73
N SER A 58 12.37 12.10 1.44
CA SER A 58 12.35 12.45 2.87
C SER A 58 11.80 13.85 3.09
N ASN A 59 12.26 14.83 2.31
CA ASN A 59 11.72 16.19 2.38
C ASN A 59 10.27 16.24 1.91
N TRP A 60 9.93 15.54 0.83
CA TRP A 60 8.57 15.50 0.34
C TRP A 60 7.60 14.89 1.37
N LEU A 61 7.99 13.80 2.04
CA LEU A 61 7.19 13.19 3.11
C LEU A 61 7.06 14.07 4.34
N PHE A 62 8.09 14.88 4.63
CA PHE A 62 8.03 15.86 5.72
C PHE A 62 7.02 16.98 5.43
N ASP A 63 6.87 17.36 4.16
CA ASP A 63 5.84 18.32 3.72
C ASP A 63 4.42 17.74 3.80
N VAL A 64 4.25 16.40 3.73
CA VAL A 64 2.94 15.77 4.04
C VAL A 64 2.57 15.98 5.50
N ALA A 65 3.47 15.62 6.41
CA ALA A 65 3.38 15.88 7.85
C ALA A 65 4.73 15.55 8.51
N PRO A 66 5.03 16.16 9.68
CA PRO A 66 6.17 15.75 10.49
C PRO A 66 6.11 14.26 10.83
N TYR A 67 7.27 13.59 10.82
CA TYR A 67 7.37 12.16 11.11
C TYR A 67 8.45 11.84 12.14
N LEU A 68 8.30 10.70 12.82
CA LEU A 68 9.23 10.18 13.82
C LEU A 68 10.25 9.23 13.21
N MET A 69 9.87 8.51 12.15
CA MET A 69 10.70 7.50 11.52
C MET A 69 10.41 7.42 10.03
N LEU A 70 11.47 7.26 9.26
CA LEU A 70 11.42 6.95 7.82
C LEU A 70 12.52 5.93 7.52
N TYR A 71 12.16 4.86 6.81
CA TYR A 71 13.12 3.88 6.32
C TYR A 71 12.63 3.19 5.05
N LYS A 72 13.55 2.61 4.30
CA LYS A 72 13.24 1.76 3.16
C LYS A 72 13.21 0.31 3.60
N ASN A 73 12.10 -0.39 3.32
CA ASN A 73 11.99 -1.82 3.59
C ASN A 73 12.74 -2.65 2.51
N GLU A 74 12.74 -3.98 2.66
CA GLU A 74 13.40 -4.92 1.75
C GLU A 74 12.86 -4.91 0.32
N TYR A 75 11.68 -4.35 0.10
CA TYR A 75 11.03 -4.20 -1.21
C TYR A 75 11.29 -2.83 -1.84
N GLY A 76 12.06 -1.96 -1.17
CA GLY A 76 12.35 -0.60 -1.63
C GLY A 76 11.25 0.41 -1.35
N THR A 77 10.20 0.03 -0.59
CA THR A 77 9.10 0.92 -0.19
C THR A 77 9.55 1.84 0.94
N GLU A 78 9.26 3.12 0.82
CA GLU A 78 9.42 4.08 1.93
C GLU A 78 8.32 3.84 2.97
N VAL A 79 8.71 3.45 4.17
CA VAL A 79 7.81 3.30 5.32
C VAL A 79 8.02 4.47 6.26
N VAL A 80 6.97 5.23 6.51
CA VAL A 80 6.99 6.40 7.39
C VAL A 80 6.06 6.19 8.59
N ILE A 81 6.51 6.61 9.77
CA ILE A 81 5.66 6.74 10.95
C ILE A 81 5.54 8.23 11.25
N PHE A 82 4.40 8.81 10.97
CA PHE A 82 4.11 10.21 11.27
C PHE A 82 4.08 10.48 12.78
N ASP A 83 4.20 11.73 13.19
CA ASP A 83 4.23 12.13 14.61
C ASP A 83 2.94 11.76 15.38
N ASN A 84 1.83 11.62 14.66
CA ASN A 84 0.55 11.16 15.16
C ASN A 84 0.41 9.62 15.25
N LEU A 85 1.51 8.87 15.05
CA LEU A 85 1.63 7.42 15.05
C LEU A 85 0.87 6.69 13.92
N ILE A 86 0.47 7.40 12.87
CA ILE A 86 -0.07 6.76 11.66
C ILE A 86 1.11 6.28 10.81
N ARG A 87 1.01 5.04 10.35
CA ARG A 87 1.96 4.45 9.41
C ARG A 87 1.56 4.81 7.98
N GLY A 88 2.55 5.10 7.15
CA GLY A 88 2.37 5.26 5.71
C GLY A 88 3.34 4.40 4.92
N GLU A 89 2.91 3.91 3.77
CA GLU A 89 3.75 3.27 2.76
C GLU A 89 3.70 4.07 1.47
N PHE A 90 4.89 4.42 0.96
CA PHE A 90 5.03 5.22 -0.24
C PHE A 90 5.99 4.58 -1.22
N HIS A 91 5.51 4.32 -2.43
CA HIS A 91 6.31 3.86 -3.55
C HIS A 91 6.56 5.03 -4.48
N PHE A 92 7.80 5.50 -4.56
CA PHE A 92 8.22 6.51 -5.52
C PHE A 92 8.87 5.79 -6.71
N LEU A 93 8.19 5.81 -7.84
CA LEU A 93 8.60 5.11 -9.06
C LEU A 93 8.74 6.10 -10.22
N SER A 94 9.49 5.72 -11.25
CA SER A 94 9.47 6.45 -12.51
C SER A 94 8.11 6.29 -13.20
N GLU A 95 7.68 7.31 -13.95
CA GLU A 95 6.47 7.25 -14.78
C GLU A 95 6.50 6.10 -15.79
N ILE A 96 7.69 5.69 -16.26
CA ILE A 96 7.84 4.55 -17.17
C ILE A 96 7.54 3.19 -16.51
N ASP A 97 7.61 3.12 -15.17
CA ASP A 97 7.30 1.91 -14.40
C ASP A 97 5.80 1.80 -14.06
N MET A 98 4.96 2.74 -14.52
CA MET A 98 3.51 2.71 -14.30
C MET A 98 2.85 1.44 -14.88
N ASN A 99 3.51 0.80 -15.84
CA ASN A 99 3.10 -0.48 -16.44
C ASN A 99 3.05 -1.65 -15.44
N ILE A 100 3.51 -1.47 -14.18
CA ILE A 100 3.35 -2.46 -13.11
C ILE A 100 1.87 -2.61 -12.68
N ILE A 101 1.05 -1.57 -12.84
CA ILE A 101 -0.33 -1.51 -12.33
C ILE A 101 -1.20 -2.68 -12.82
N PRO A 102 -1.20 -3.09 -14.11
CA PRO A 102 -1.96 -4.25 -14.56
C PRO A 102 -1.64 -5.55 -13.82
N SER A 103 -0.41 -5.72 -13.28
CA SER A 103 -0.03 -6.91 -12.53
C SER A 103 -0.77 -7.04 -11.19
N PHE A 104 -1.33 -5.95 -10.66
CA PHE A 104 -2.07 -5.97 -9.39
C PHE A 104 -3.41 -6.71 -9.49
N LYS A 105 -3.87 -7.00 -10.72
CA LYS A 105 -5.06 -7.81 -10.97
C LYS A 105 -5.01 -9.16 -10.24
N ASP A 106 -3.83 -9.75 -10.12
CA ASP A 106 -3.64 -11.06 -9.50
C ASP A 106 -3.30 -10.99 -8.00
N SER A 107 -3.04 -9.79 -7.47
CA SER A 107 -2.56 -9.61 -6.10
C SER A 107 -3.67 -9.33 -5.07
N GLY A 108 -4.79 -8.76 -5.46
CA GLY A 108 -5.82 -8.33 -4.53
C GLY A 108 -7.22 -8.19 -5.12
N TYR A 109 -8.19 -7.98 -4.26
CA TYR A 109 -9.53 -7.58 -4.66
C TYR A 109 -9.58 -6.06 -4.84
N ILE A 110 -9.92 -5.64 -6.04
CA ILE A 110 -10.01 -4.24 -6.44
C ILE A 110 -11.44 -3.97 -6.92
N PRO A 111 -12.36 -3.58 -6.00
CA PRO A 111 -13.78 -3.43 -6.33
C PRO A 111 -14.07 -2.21 -7.21
N ASP A 112 -13.39 -1.10 -6.94
CA ASP A 112 -13.54 0.16 -7.64
C ASP A 112 -12.20 0.90 -7.67
N THR A 113 -11.72 1.20 -8.86
CA THR A 113 -10.45 1.91 -9.06
C THR A 113 -10.58 3.44 -9.01
N LYS A 114 -11.80 3.99 -9.03
CA LYS A 114 -12.01 5.45 -8.97
C LYS A 114 -11.53 6.04 -7.64
N ALA A 115 -11.72 5.29 -6.54
CA ALA A 115 -11.22 5.72 -5.23
C ALA A 115 -9.69 5.61 -5.10
N MET A 116 -9.04 4.90 -6.02
CA MET A 116 -7.58 4.77 -6.04
C MET A 116 -6.91 5.95 -6.74
N LEU A 117 -7.55 6.54 -7.74
CA LEU A 117 -7.00 7.64 -8.53
C LEU A 117 -6.96 8.92 -7.72
N ILE A 118 -5.76 9.43 -7.43
CA ILE A 118 -5.54 10.70 -6.72
C ILE A 118 -5.21 11.81 -7.71
N TYR A 119 -4.28 11.56 -8.63
CA TYR A 119 -3.81 12.51 -9.64
C TYR A 119 -3.29 11.75 -10.87
N ASP A 120 -3.55 12.30 -12.06
CA ASP A 120 -3.03 11.75 -13.32
C ASP A 120 -2.94 12.86 -14.37
N GLU A 121 -1.73 13.32 -14.68
CA GLU A 121 -1.46 14.38 -15.66
C GLU A 121 -1.76 13.91 -17.09
N THR A 122 -1.55 12.65 -17.39
CA THR A 122 -1.56 12.11 -18.76
C THR A 122 -2.77 11.26 -19.09
N GLY A 123 -3.54 10.83 -18.09
CA GLY A 123 -4.62 9.85 -18.21
C GLY A 123 -4.12 8.40 -18.35
N GLN A 124 -2.82 8.18 -18.23
CA GLN A 124 -2.23 6.83 -18.38
C GLN A 124 -2.52 5.95 -17.18
N LEU A 125 -2.46 6.51 -15.96
CA LEU A 125 -2.78 5.79 -14.74
C LEU A 125 -4.26 5.36 -14.73
N GLU A 126 -5.18 6.25 -15.12
CA GLU A 126 -6.61 5.94 -15.22
C GLU A 126 -6.86 4.78 -16.20
N ASN A 127 -6.16 4.77 -17.34
CA ASN A 127 -6.25 3.67 -18.29
C ASN A 127 -5.83 2.33 -17.66
N TYR A 128 -4.66 2.26 -17.02
CA TYR A 128 -4.19 1.05 -16.35
C TYR A 128 -5.12 0.60 -15.21
N LEU A 129 -5.62 1.53 -14.42
CA LEU A 129 -6.59 1.22 -13.36
C LEU A 129 -7.90 0.65 -13.92
N SER A 130 -8.34 1.11 -15.08
CA SER A 130 -9.56 0.60 -15.74
C SER A 130 -9.44 -0.88 -16.13
N GLU A 131 -8.23 -1.37 -16.44
CA GLU A 131 -7.96 -2.75 -16.82
C GLU A 131 -8.10 -3.73 -15.64
N ILE A 132 -7.91 -3.24 -14.41
CA ILE A 132 -7.96 -4.06 -13.19
C ILE A 132 -9.23 -3.88 -12.35
N SER A 133 -10.09 -2.93 -12.74
CA SER A 133 -11.33 -2.64 -12.02
C SER A 133 -12.24 -3.86 -11.94
N GLY A 134 -12.76 -4.17 -10.74
CA GLY A 134 -13.62 -5.31 -10.48
C GLY A 134 -12.90 -6.67 -10.45
N ALA A 135 -11.57 -6.69 -10.61
CA ALA A 135 -10.80 -7.92 -10.60
C ALA A 135 -10.86 -8.62 -9.24
N ARG A 136 -11.14 -9.92 -9.28
CA ARG A 136 -11.06 -10.81 -8.10
C ARG A 136 -10.13 -11.96 -8.45
N PRO A 137 -8.95 -12.05 -7.85
CA PRO A 137 -8.09 -13.19 -8.09
C PRO A 137 -8.77 -14.46 -7.58
N ASN A 138 -8.79 -15.49 -8.42
CA ASN A 138 -9.27 -16.81 -8.02
C ASN A 138 -8.19 -17.52 -7.21
N ARG A 139 -8.16 -17.23 -5.90
CA ARG A 139 -7.15 -17.77 -4.97
C ARG A 139 -7.51 -19.13 -4.40
N LEU A 140 -8.78 -19.54 -4.52
CA LEU A 140 -9.28 -20.82 -3.99
C LEU A 140 -9.68 -21.72 -5.14
N THR A 141 -8.83 -22.72 -5.41
CA THR A 141 -9.16 -23.89 -6.24
C THR A 141 -9.40 -25.09 -5.32
N GLU A 142 -10.08 -26.13 -5.77
CA GLU A 142 -10.23 -27.37 -4.99
C GLU A 142 -8.87 -27.96 -4.58
N GLU A 143 -7.87 -27.83 -5.44
CA GLU A 143 -6.52 -28.34 -5.21
C GLU A 143 -5.80 -27.59 -4.08
N ASN A 144 -5.83 -26.26 -4.10
CA ASN A 144 -5.12 -25.47 -3.09
C ASN A 144 -5.90 -25.26 -1.79
N ALA A 145 -7.23 -25.38 -1.81
CA ALA A 145 -8.07 -25.21 -0.63
C ALA A 145 -7.74 -26.23 0.46
N ASN A 146 -7.57 -27.49 0.09
CA ASN A 146 -7.19 -28.54 1.03
C ASN A 146 -5.78 -28.32 1.60
N PHE A 147 -4.82 -27.94 0.76
CA PHE A 147 -3.46 -27.59 1.22
C PHE A 147 -3.48 -26.43 2.20
N LEU A 148 -4.20 -25.35 1.87
CA LEU A 148 -4.30 -24.15 2.71
C LEU A 148 -4.96 -24.48 4.07
N LEU A 149 -6.03 -25.28 4.07
CA LEU A 149 -6.70 -25.72 5.29
C LEU A 149 -5.77 -26.57 6.17
N CYS A 150 -5.09 -27.52 5.58
CA CYS A 150 -4.15 -28.38 6.30
C CYS A 150 -2.98 -27.57 6.87
N ASN A 151 -2.42 -26.67 6.07
CA ASN A 151 -1.30 -25.82 6.49
C ASN A 151 -1.72 -24.86 7.62
N PHE A 152 -2.87 -24.22 7.48
CA PHE A 152 -3.46 -23.37 8.54
C PHE A 152 -3.63 -24.18 9.84
N SER A 153 -4.27 -25.36 9.76
CA SER A 153 -4.52 -26.20 10.93
C SER A 153 -3.23 -26.63 11.62
N ASN A 154 -2.20 -26.97 10.84
CA ASN A 154 -0.88 -27.30 11.36
C ASN A 154 -0.22 -26.12 12.08
N LEU A 155 -0.17 -24.96 11.45
CA LEU A 155 0.43 -23.75 12.04
C LEU A 155 -0.32 -23.29 13.28
N TRP A 156 -1.66 -23.33 13.23
CA TRP A 156 -2.51 -23.00 14.36
C TRP A 156 -2.25 -23.90 15.57
N LEU A 157 -2.21 -25.21 15.36
CA LEU A 157 -1.95 -26.16 16.43
C LEU A 157 -0.53 -25.99 17.00
N MET A 158 0.46 -25.75 16.14
CA MET A 158 1.83 -25.48 16.55
C MET A 158 1.92 -24.18 17.38
N GLY A 159 1.27 -23.11 16.93
CA GLY A 159 1.23 -21.83 17.64
C GLY A 159 0.60 -21.96 19.03
N ILE A 160 -0.54 -22.68 19.16
CA ILE A 160 -1.16 -22.96 20.46
C ILE A 160 -0.22 -23.75 21.39
N ASN A 161 0.51 -24.74 20.88
CA ASN A 161 1.42 -25.53 21.70
C ASN A 161 2.62 -24.70 22.19
N VAL A 162 3.14 -23.81 21.35
CA VAL A 162 4.21 -22.86 21.70
C VAL A 162 3.71 -21.86 22.73
N LEU A 163 2.48 -21.33 22.56
CA LEU A 163 1.82 -20.45 23.53
C LEU A 163 1.69 -21.10 24.91
N LYS A 164 1.24 -22.38 24.96
CA LYS A 164 1.10 -23.14 26.22
C LYS A 164 2.44 -23.37 26.92
N ARG A 165 3.56 -23.29 26.21
CA ARG A 165 4.92 -23.33 26.80
C ARG A 165 5.38 -21.99 27.34
N GLY A 166 4.60 -20.92 27.17
CA GLY A 166 4.95 -19.56 27.58
C GLY A 166 5.85 -18.80 26.59
N GLU A 167 6.06 -19.33 25.39
CA GLU A 167 6.85 -18.71 24.33
C GLU A 167 6.00 -17.72 23.52
N TYR A 168 5.56 -16.64 24.14
CA TYR A 168 4.55 -15.72 23.58
C TYR A 168 4.95 -15.10 22.23
N ALA A 169 6.17 -14.55 22.12
CA ALA A 169 6.66 -13.93 20.89
C ALA A 169 6.69 -14.92 19.73
N ARG A 170 7.25 -16.11 19.96
CA ARG A 170 7.31 -17.18 18.95
C ARG A 170 5.93 -17.69 18.54
N SER A 171 4.97 -17.70 19.46
CA SER A 171 3.58 -18.05 19.13
C SER A 171 2.95 -17.08 18.15
N LEU A 172 3.22 -15.76 18.31
CA LEU A 172 2.71 -14.72 17.41
C LEU A 172 3.31 -14.81 16.00
N GLU A 173 4.53 -15.31 15.86
CA GLU A 173 5.15 -15.54 14.54
C GLU A 173 4.52 -16.70 13.76
N LEU A 174 3.79 -17.58 14.44
CA LEU A 174 3.19 -18.79 13.86
C LEU A 174 1.68 -18.66 13.62
N LEU A 175 1.05 -17.63 14.17
CA LEU A 175 -0.39 -17.35 14.09
C LEU A 175 -0.68 -16.17 13.15
#